data_e810f5c8ed428a76d5b5ba20c4f198b4
#
_entry.id   e810f5c8ed428a76d5b5ba20c4f198b4
#
_cell.length_a   1.000
_cell.length_b   1.000
_cell.length_c   1.000
_cell.angle_alpha   90.00
_cell.angle_beta   90.00
_cell.angle_gamma   90.00
#
_symmetry.space_group_name_H-M   'P 1'
#
loop_
_entity.id
_entity.type
_entity.pdbx_description
1 polymer ?
#
loop_
_entity_poly.entity_id
_entity_poly.type
_entity_poly.pdbx_seq_one_letter_code
_entity_poly.pdbx_strand_id
1 'polypeptide(L)'
;MFIIWEVFVRMFTQLFGNYLLEQSVITADKQKSLINEMKDIRVKMGTIAVADGLLTEAQADEINHEQTQQDRRFGDIAVEKGYLTDTQVSEILIKQGDAAMKYFQLLTDKAGLTMGDIEAHLREFQKKHGFTDDELEALKKDDIDSIIALFAIVRDTKITDMASLVMRNITRFLTSDFYFGRMKKVTDYSYTMLAGQKAVGDATVYLGFSTASELDGITTLAKLYAKGVTISGSDEIYDAVCEFSNLNNGLFASALSQNGTYIDMEPPGVYLNQKISGTAYVMPIIIEGNELDLVISTDDAFSAGDKPRTISVKKNDLSSAASDAAKVLVVDDSALIRKILIKLLIENGYQVVGEATNGQEGLDLYKELKPDLVTLDVTMPVMDGVEALRQIIAFDSGAKVAMITAAGQKEKLIEALKIGAKLFITKPFNEDEVLSSLGELLKK
;
A
#
# COMPACT_ATOMS: atom_id res chain seq x y z
N MET A 1 -7.97 -21.06 -2.16
CA MET A 1 -6.68 -21.25 -1.46
C MET A 1 -5.80 -20.08 -1.90
N PHE A 2 -5.89 -18.96 -1.17
CA PHE A 2 -5.14 -17.74 -1.47
C PHE A 2 -3.67 -18.02 -1.24
N ILE A 3 -2.88 -17.96 -2.31
CA ILE A 3 -1.42 -17.84 -2.20
C ILE A 3 -1.19 -16.42 -1.65
N ILE A 4 -0.98 -16.33 -0.34
CA ILE A 4 -0.44 -15.13 0.29
C ILE A 4 1.00 -15.05 -0.25
N TRP A 5 1.20 -14.24 -1.28
CA TRP A 5 2.52 -13.74 -1.57
C TRP A 5 2.91 -12.92 -0.35
N GLU A 6 3.82 -13.43 0.47
CA GLU A 6 4.52 -12.65 1.48
C GLU A 6 5.28 -11.56 0.73
N VAL A 7 4.65 -10.42 0.58
CA VAL A 7 5.29 -9.21 0.05
C VAL A 7 6.12 -8.67 1.20
N PHE A 8 7.38 -9.03 1.25
CA PHE A 8 8.33 -8.56 2.24
C PHE A 8 8.58 -7.07 2.03
N VAL A 9 8.31 -6.27 3.06
CA VAL A 9 8.85 -4.93 3.18
C VAL A 9 10.37 -5.09 3.30
N ARG A 10 11.11 -4.39 2.45
CA ARG A 10 12.58 -4.48 2.46
C ARG A 10 13.21 -3.30 3.17
N MET A 11 12.59 -2.88 4.28
CA MET A 11 12.97 -1.67 4.99
C MET A 11 14.43 -1.72 5.48
N PHE A 12 14.83 -2.83 6.10
CA PHE A 12 16.21 -3.02 6.50
C PHE A 12 17.16 -2.92 5.30
N THR A 13 16.86 -3.65 4.23
CA THR A 13 17.68 -3.71 3.02
C THR A 13 17.83 -2.33 2.36
N GLN A 14 16.76 -1.54 2.34
CA GLN A 14 16.79 -0.18 1.80
C GLN A 14 17.61 0.77 2.70
N LEU A 15 17.34 0.80 4.00
CA LEU A 15 18.04 1.67 4.94
C LEU A 15 19.53 1.34 5.03
N PHE A 16 19.86 0.07 5.21
CA PHE A 16 21.25 -0.37 5.32
C PHE A 16 21.97 -0.26 3.97
N GLY A 17 21.29 -0.58 2.87
CA GLY A 17 21.84 -0.40 1.53
C GLY A 17 22.14 1.06 1.21
N ASN A 18 21.24 1.99 1.54
CA ASN A 18 21.49 3.44 1.40
C ASN A 18 22.68 3.90 2.25
N TYR A 19 22.80 3.39 3.48
CA TYR A 19 23.98 3.65 4.29
C TYR A 19 25.27 3.16 3.59
N LEU A 20 25.29 1.95 3.03
CA LEU A 20 26.46 1.42 2.31
C LEU A 20 26.80 2.25 1.05
N LEU A 21 25.77 2.78 0.36
CA LEU A 21 25.95 3.73 -0.76
C LEU A 21 26.60 5.03 -0.30
N GLU A 22 26.11 5.64 0.78
CA GLU A 22 26.68 6.87 1.33
C GLU A 22 28.14 6.70 1.80
N GLN A 23 28.47 5.51 2.29
CA GLN A 23 29.85 5.16 2.64
C GLN A 23 30.71 4.76 1.44
N SER A 24 30.15 4.76 0.23
CA SER A 24 30.81 4.34 -1.02
C SER A 24 31.32 2.88 -0.98
N VAL A 25 30.68 2.03 -0.16
CA VAL A 25 30.99 0.60 -0.06
C VAL A 25 30.45 -0.16 -1.27
N ILE A 26 29.26 0.22 -1.72
CA ILE A 26 28.62 -0.31 -2.94
C ILE A 26 28.16 0.83 -3.84
N THR A 27 27.86 0.54 -5.11
CA THR A 27 27.27 1.51 -6.04
C THR A 27 25.74 1.35 -6.10
N ALA A 28 25.04 2.39 -6.62
CA ALA A 28 23.58 2.35 -6.79
C ALA A 28 23.14 1.20 -7.70
N ASP A 29 23.83 0.97 -8.82
CA ASP A 29 23.56 -0.16 -9.72
C ASP A 29 23.75 -1.50 -9.02
N LYS A 30 24.76 -1.60 -8.16
CA LYS A 30 25.02 -2.81 -7.37
C LYS A 30 23.89 -3.04 -6.38
N GLN A 31 23.47 -2.02 -5.63
CA GLN A 31 22.36 -2.10 -4.69
C GLN A 31 21.10 -2.61 -5.37
N LYS A 32 20.76 -2.01 -6.52
CA LYS A 32 19.59 -2.40 -7.30
C LYS A 32 19.65 -3.86 -7.78
N SER A 33 20.83 -4.31 -8.24
CA SER A 33 21.06 -5.71 -8.61
C SER A 33 20.86 -6.66 -7.43
N LEU A 34 21.47 -6.35 -6.26
CA LEU A 34 21.34 -7.17 -5.06
C LEU A 34 19.89 -7.32 -4.61
N ILE A 35 19.13 -6.22 -4.57
CA ILE A 35 17.71 -6.23 -4.20
C ILE A 35 16.87 -7.10 -5.15
N ASN A 36 17.13 -7.05 -6.44
CA ASN A 36 16.41 -7.86 -7.43
C ASN A 36 16.72 -9.36 -7.28
N GLU A 37 17.95 -9.70 -6.95
CA GLU A 37 18.38 -11.08 -6.79
C GLU A 37 17.91 -11.74 -5.48
N MET A 38 17.47 -10.94 -4.48
CA MET A 38 16.97 -11.47 -3.20
C MET A 38 15.77 -12.41 -3.34
N LYS A 39 15.00 -12.31 -4.42
CA LYS A 39 13.81 -13.13 -4.64
C LYS A 39 14.14 -14.61 -4.84
N ASP A 40 15.28 -14.89 -5.46
CA ASP A 40 15.63 -16.22 -5.95
C ASP A 40 16.73 -16.89 -5.11
N ILE A 41 17.25 -16.22 -4.09
CA ILE A 41 18.35 -16.73 -3.30
C ILE A 41 17.90 -17.54 -2.08
N ARG A 42 18.58 -18.67 -1.88
CA ARG A 42 18.53 -19.43 -0.61
C ARG A 42 19.80 -19.17 0.17
N VAL A 43 19.66 -18.71 1.41
CA VAL A 43 20.80 -18.41 2.27
C VAL A 43 21.55 -19.69 2.64
N LYS A 44 22.89 -19.65 2.54
CA LYS A 44 23.75 -20.75 2.98
C LYS A 44 23.75 -20.83 4.49
N MET A 45 23.70 -22.05 5.04
CA MET A 45 23.72 -22.27 6.49
C MET A 45 24.99 -21.69 7.16
N GLY A 46 26.12 -21.77 6.47
CA GLY A 46 27.36 -21.19 6.94
C GLY A 46 27.31 -19.69 7.16
N THR A 47 26.66 -18.95 6.23
CA THR A 47 26.47 -17.49 6.35
C THR A 47 25.66 -17.13 7.59
N ILE A 48 24.57 -17.85 7.86
CA ILE A 48 23.73 -17.62 9.05
C ILE A 48 24.51 -17.96 10.32
N ALA A 49 25.17 -19.10 10.34
CA ALA A 49 25.93 -19.56 11.51
C ALA A 49 27.08 -18.60 11.90
N VAL A 50 27.72 -17.97 10.91
CA VAL A 50 28.75 -16.94 11.14
C VAL A 50 28.08 -15.63 11.63
N ALA A 51 27.01 -15.21 11.03
CA ALA A 51 26.26 -14.01 11.45
C ALA A 51 25.71 -14.11 12.87
N ASP A 52 25.30 -15.31 13.28
CA ASP A 52 24.84 -15.59 14.65
C ASP A 52 25.99 -15.81 15.65
N GLY A 53 27.25 -15.73 15.21
CA GLY A 53 28.44 -16.00 16.05
C GLY A 53 28.59 -17.46 16.51
N LEU A 54 27.89 -18.38 15.87
CA LEU A 54 27.93 -19.81 16.17
C LEU A 54 29.16 -20.49 15.55
N LEU A 55 29.61 -19.95 14.40
CA LEU A 55 30.84 -20.41 13.71
C LEU A 55 31.74 -19.22 13.38
N THR A 56 33.02 -19.49 13.26
CA THR A 56 33.95 -18.57 12.58
C THR A 56 33.85 -18.75 11.05
N GLU A 57 34.25 -17.74 10.26
CA GLU A 57 34.36 -17.88 8.81
C GLU A 57 35.19 -19.10 8.41
N ALA A 58 36.35 -19.32 9.07
CA ALA A 58 37.20 -20.44 8.79
C ALA A 58 36.53 -21.81 9.03
N GLN A 59 35.71 -21.94 10.09
CA GLN A 59 34.92 -23.14 10.36
C GLN A 59 33.85 -23.38 9.32
N ALA A 60 33.14 -22.32 8.89
CA ALA A 60 32.12 -22.40 7.84
C ALA A 60 32.75 -22.82 6.50
N ASP A 61 33.91 -22.28 6.15
CA ASP A 61 34.64 -22.64 4.93
C ASP A 61 35.15 -24.07 4.98
N GLU A 62 35.66 -24.53 6.13
CA GLU A 62 36.05 -25.92 6.33
C GLU A 62 34.90 -26.90 6.07
N ILE A 63 33.70 -26.61 6.64
CA ILE A 63 32.51 -27.43 6.43
C ILE A 63 32.08 -27.42 4.96
N ASN A 64 32.06 -26.22 4.32
CA ASN A 64 31.71 -26.09 2.90
C ASN A 64 32.65 -26.89 2.00
N HIS A 65 33.96 -26.88 2.30
CA HIS A 65 34.95 -27.66 1.55
C HIS A 65 34.71 -29.15 1.71
N GLU A 66 34.45 -29.63 2.91
CA GLU A 66 34.17 -31.04 3.18
C GLU A 66 32.86 -31.50 2.59
N GLN A 67 31.83 -30.62 2.58
CA GLN A 67 30.52 -30.86 1.93
C GLN A 67 30.69 -31.17 0.44
N THR A 68 31.54 -30.40 -0.26
CA THR A 68 31.78 -30.62 -1.69
C THR A 68 32.53 -31.89 -2.00
N GLN A 69 33.36 -32.37 -1.06
CA GLN A 69 34.15 -33.58 -1.22
C GLN A 69 33.36 -34.87 -0.91
N GLN A 70 32.44 -34.81 0.06
CA GLN A 70 31.75 -35.98 0.62
C GLN A 70 30.27 -36.07 0.22
N ASP A 71 29.72 -35.10 -0.52
CA ASP A 71 28.29 -34.99 -0.86
C ASP A 71 27.36 -35.14 0.36
N ARG A 72 27.70 -34.47 1.47
CA ARG A 72 26.97 -34.50 2.74
C ARG A 72 26.33 -33.17 3.03
N ARG A 73 25.34 -33.14 3.94
CA ARG A 73 24.69 -31.89 4.35
C ARG A 73 25.57 -31.08 5.30
N PHE A 74 25.56 -29.76 5.14
CA PHE A 74 26.31 -28.83 6.00
C PHE A 74 26.04 -29.07 7.50
N GLY A 75 24.75 -29.20 7.86
CA GLY A 75 24.35 -29.42 9.27
C GLY A 75 24.92 -30.71 9.86
N ASP A 76 24.91 -31.80 9.09
CA ASP A 76 25.41 -33.10 9.54
C ASP A 76 26.93 -33.05 9.83
N ILE A 77 27.71 -32.40 8.95
CA ILE A 77 29.14 -32.22 9.12
C ILE A 77 29.42 -31.31 10.32
N ALA A 78 28.68 -30.21 10.48
CA ALA A 78 28.84 -29.27 11.58
C ALA A 78 28.58 -29.93 12.95
N VAL A 79 27.57 -30.80 13.03
CA VAL A 79 27.23 -31.54 14.25
C VAL A 79 28.31 -32.60 14.56
N GLU A 80 28.74 -33.36 13.55
CA GLU A 80 29.78 -34.38 13.72
C GLU A 80 31.11 -33.79 14.19
N LYS A 81 31.47 -32.59 13.69
CA LYS A 81 32.66 -31.85 14.14
C LYS A 81 32.50 -31.22 15.52
N GLY A 82 31.29 -31.25 16.09
CA GLY A 82 30.98 -30.61 17.36
C GLY A 82 30.97 -29.07 17.29
N TYR A 83 30.87 -28.51 16.10
CA TYR A 83 30.78 -27.07 15.89
C TYR A 83 29.39 -26.54 16.16
N LEU A 84 28.34 -27.32 15.84
CA LEU A 84 26.92 -26.98 16.07
C LEU A 84 26.20 -28.15 16.76
N THR A 85 25.10 -27.84 17.43
CA THR A 85 24.13 -28.81 17.92
C THR A 85 22.99 -28.99 16.92
N ASP A 86 22.23 -30.10 17.00
CA ASP A 86 21.02 -30.31 16.18
C ASP A 86 19.99 -29.20 16.36
N THR A 87 19.87 -28.64 17.58
CA THR A 87 18.96 -27.51 17.86
C THR A 87 19.40 -26.28 17.10
N GLN A 88 20.69 -25.92 17.13
CA GLN A 88 21.25 -24.78 16.39
C GLN A 88 21.11 -24.97 14.88
N VAL A 89 21.30 -26.18 14.36
CA VAL A 89 21.05 -26.49 12.94
C VAL A 89 19.58 -26.22 12.57
N SER A 90 18.63 -26.62 13.43
CA SER A 90 17.20 -26.38 13.22
C SER A 90 16.85 -24.89 13.24
N GLU A 91 17.43 -24.10 14.15
CA GLU A 91 17.26 -22.65 14.22
C GLU A 91 17.83 -21.94 12.99
N ILE A 92 19.01 -22.35 12.51
CA ILE A 92 19.61 -21.82 11.27
C ILE A 92 18.69 -22.09 10.06
N LEU A 93 18.09 -23.30 9.98
CA LEU A 93 17.17 -23.65 8.89
C LEU A 93 15.93 -22.75 8.86
N ILE A 94 15.40 -22.36 10.02
CA ILE A 94 14.28 -21.42 10.12
C ILE A 94 14.69 -20.04 9.58
N LYS A 95 15.89 -19.57 9.90
CA LYS A 95 16.41 -18.28 9.46
C LYS A 95 16.78 -18.19 7.97
N GLN A 96 16.80 -19.29 7.22
CA GLN A 96 17.12 -19.27 5.78
C GLN A 96 16.13 -18.43 4.94
N GLY A 97 14.95 -18.14 5.47
CA GLY A 97 13.95 -17.24 4.84
C GLY A 97 14.15 -15.76 5.15
N ASP A 98 14.99 -15.41 6.12
CA ASP A 98 15.18 -14.06 6.63
C ASP A 98 15.75 -13.11 5.57
N ALA A 99 15.10 -11.94 5.39
CA ALA A 99 15.45 -10.97 4.36
C ALA A 99 16.83 -10.35 4.60
N ALA A 100 17.18 -10.06 5.85
CA ALA A 100 18.50 -9.53 6.19
C ALA A 100 19.61 -10.55 5.88
N MET A 101 19.38 -11.84 6.21
CA MET A 101 20.33 -12.90 5.90
C MET A 101 20.51 -13.10 4.39
N LYS A 102 19.43 -13.01 3.60
CA LYS A 102 19.53 -13.02 2.14
C LYS A 102 20.41 -11.87 1.63
N TYR A 103 20.20 -10.69 2.18
CA TYR A 103 20.98 -9.52 1.78
C TYR A 103 22.46 -9.67 2.18
N PHE A 104 22.78 -10.15 3.38
CA PHE A 104 24.16 -10.42 3.81
C PHE A 104 24.83 -11.45 2.90
N GLN A 105 24.12 -12.53 2.56
CA GLN A 105 24.65 -13.52 1.60
C GLN A 105 25.00 -12.89 0.25
N LEU A 106 24.14 -12.00 -0.26
CA LEU A 106 24.41 -11.30 -1.52
C LEU A 106 25.56 -10.30 -1.41
N LEU A 107 25.69 -9.60 -0.28
CA LEU A 107 26.83 -8.71 -0.01
C LEU A 107 28.14 -9.49 -0.01
N THR A 108 28.16 -10.69 0.57
CA THR A 108 29.36 -11.54 0.56
C THR A 108 29.63 -12.11 -0.84
N ASP A 109 28.66 -12.72 -1.47
CA ASP A 109 28.84 -13.43 -2.75
C ASP A 109 29.11 -12.48 -3.94
N LYS A 110 28.53 -11.27 -3.90
CA LYS A 110 28.48 -10.38 -5.06
C LYS A 110 29.14 -9.02 -4.86
N ALA A 111 29.26 -8.53 -3.62
CA ALA A 111 29.92 -7.27 -3.31
C ALA A 111 31.31 -7.45 -2.69
N GLY A 112 31.69 -8.68 -2.35
CA GLY A 112 33.04 -9.00 -1.85
C GLY A 112 33.27 -8.58 -0.39
N LEU A 113 32.20 -8.37 0.38
CA LEU A 113 32.30 -8.07 1.81
C LEU A 113 32.39 -9.38 2.61
N THR A 114 33.24 -9.41 3.64
CA THR A 114 33.24 -10.48 4.64
C THR A 114 32.09 -10.24 5.63
N MET A 115 31.70 -11.25 6.40
CA MET A 115 30.73 -11.07 7.49
C MET A 115 31.26 -10.08 8.54
N GLY A 116 32.54 -10.08 8.81
CA GLY A 116 33.19 -9.10 9.69
C GLY A 116 33.05 -7.66 9.21
N ASP A 117 33.17 -7.44 7.89
CA ASP A 117 32.93 -6.10 7.29
C ASP A 117 31.46 -5.69 7.46
N ILE A 118 30.51 -6.62 7.18
CA ILE A 118 29.08 -6.38 7.34
C ILE A 118 28.73 -6.00 8.78
N GLU A 119 29.25 -6.73 9.75
CA GLU A 119 29.04 -6.41 11.17
C GLU A 119 29.62 -5.06 11.58
N ALA A 120 30.81 -4.71 11.06
CA ALA A 120 31.42 -3.42 11.32
C ALA A 120 30.52 -2.28 10.77
N HIS A 121 30.04 -2.43 9.54
CA HIS A 121 29.11 -1.48 8.94
C HIS A 121 27.76 -1.42 9.65
N LEU A 122 27.24 -2.56 10.15
CA LEU A 122 26.00 -2.59 10.94
C LEU A 122 26.13 -1.80 12.26
N ARG A 123 27.24 -1.93 12.97
CA ARG A 123 27.51 -1.16 14.19
C ARG A 123 27.56 0.36 13.92
N GLU A 124 28.23 0.77 12.85
CA GLU A 124 28.28 2.19 12.47
C GLU A 124 26.92 2.71 11.96
N PHE A 125 26.15 1.89 11.20
CA PHE A 125 24.79 2.17 10.79
C PHE A 125 23.86 2.38 11.99
N GLN A 126 23.91 1.45 12.95
CA GLN A 126 23.15 1.52 14.20
C GLN A 126 23.45 2.81 14.97
N LYS A 127 24.74 3.12 15.13
CA LYS A 127 25.20 4.33 15.80
C LYS A 127 24.78 5.62 15.07
N LYS A 128 24.93 5.66 13.72
CA LYS A 128 24.55 6.81 12.89
C LYS A 128 23.07 7.15 13.02
N HIS A 129 22.20 6.13 13.02
CA HIS A 129 20.76 6.31 13.09
C HIS A 129 20.21 6.31 14.52
N GLY A 130 21.05 6.04 15.53
CA GLY A 130 20.64 5.98 16.93
C GLY A 130 19.65 4.86 17.23
N PHE A 131 19.74 3.74 16.50
CA PHE A 131 18.88 2.59 16.75
C PHE A 131 19.33 1.83 18.01
N THR A 132 18.36 1.39 18.81
CA THR A 132 18.58 0.39 19.86
C THR A 132 18.78 -1.00 19.23
N ASP A 133 19.25 -1.99 20.03
CA ASP A 133 19.38 -3.37 19.56
C ASP A 133 18.02 -3.94 19.13
N ASP A 134 16.94 -3.65 19.89
CA ASP A 134 15.59 -4.11 19.57
C ASP A 134 15.07 -3.50 18.25
N GLU A 135 15.35 -2.21 17.99
CA GLU A 135 15.00 -1.55 16.74
C GLU A 135 15.75 -2.17 15.55
N LEU A 136 17.04 -2.45 15.72
CA LEU A 136 17.82 -3.08 14.66
C LEU A 136 17.34 -4.50 14.37
N GLU A 137 17.01 -5.29 15.40
CA GLU A 137 16.46 -6.64 15.23
C GLU A 137 15.06 -6.64 14.60
N ALA A 138 14.19 -5.68 14.96
CA ALA A 138 12.89 -5.51 14.31
C ALA A 138 13.04 -5.14 12.84
N LEU A 139 13.98 -4.23 12.51
CA LEU A 139 14.30 -3.87 11.13
C LEU A 139 14.78 -5.07 10.31
N LYS A 140 15.68 -5.91 10.87
CA LYS A 140 16.18 -7.11 10.19
C LYS A 140 15.09 -8.13 9.88
N LYS A 141 14.04 -8.21 10.73
CA LYS A 141 12.90 -9.11 10.54
C LYS A 141 11.91 -8.60 9.50
N ASP A 142 11.99 -7.32 9.11
CA ASP A 142 11.06 -6.63 8.20
C ASP A 142 9.58 -6.76 8.61
N ASP A 143 9.31 -6.89 9.93
CA ASP A 143 7.94 -6.91 10.47
C ASP A 143 7.42 -5.50 10.68
N ILE A 144 6.47 -5.08 9.83
CA ILE A 144 5.93 -3.72 9.83
C ILE A 144 5.38 -3.32 11.20
N ASP A 145 4.63 -4.20 11.86
CA ASP A 145 3.95 -3.86 13.11
C ASP A 145 4.97 -3.65 14.24
N SER A 146 6.02 -4.48 14.31
CA SER A 146 7.13 -4.29 15.25
C SER A 146 7.92 -3.02 14.95
N ILE A 147 8.20 -2.73 13.68
CA ILE A 147 8.92 -1.52 13.28
C ILE A 147 8.10 -0.28 13.61
N ILE A 148 6.81 -0.24 13.28
CA ILE A 148 5.93 0.89 13.59
C ILE A 148 5.84 1.12 15.10
N ALA A 149 5.76 0.08 15.92
CA ALA A 149 5.74 0.21 17.37
C ALA A 149 6.99 0.93 17.93
N LEU A 150 8.13 0.80 17.27
CA LEU A 150 9.40 1.44 17.64
C LEU A 150 9.59 2.83 17.01
N PHE A 151 9.09 3.03 15.79
CA PHE A 151 9.24 4.29 15.03
C PHE A 151 8.13 5.30 15.30
N ALA A 152 6.95 4.84 15.75
CA ALA A 152 5.82 5.65 16.14
C ALA A 152 5.59 5.53 17.65
N ILE A 153 6.46 6.15 18.47
CA ILE A 153 6.32 6.15 19.94
C ILE A 153 5.18 7.09 20.34
N VAL A 154 3.95 6.60 20.21
CA VAL A 154 2.71 7.34 20.48
C VAL A 154 1.86 6.56 21.47
N ARG A 155 1.17 7.28 22.39
CA ARG A 155 0.28 6.63 23.37
C ARG A 155 -1.05 6.18 22.77
N ASP A 156 -1.51 6.84 21.72
CA ASP A 156 -2.76 6.52 21.05
C ASP A 156 -2.50 5.42 20.02
N THR A 157 -2.98 4.22 20.34
CA THR A 157 -2.81 3.03 19.47
C THR A 157 -3.48 3.19 18.11
N LYS A 158 -4.53 4.04 17.98
CA LYS A 158 -5.15 4.30 16.68
C LYS A 158 -4.15 4.88 15.67
N ILE A 159 -3.22 5.74 16.15
CA ILE A 159 -2.16 6.31 15.29
C ILE A 159 -1.22 5.22 14.77
N THR A 160 -0.77 4.32 15.67
CA THR A 160 0.11 3.23 15.27
C THR A 160 -0.60 2.21 14.38
N ASP A 161 -1.86 1.89 14.68
CA ASP A 161 -2.68 0.97 13.89
C ASP A 161 -2.92 1.51 12.48
N MET A 162 -3.23 2.82 12.34
CA MET A 162 -3.36 3.48 11.04
C MET A 162 -2.04 3.50 10.27
N ALA A 163 -0.93 3.84 10.92
CA ALA A 163 0.38 3.83 10.27
C ALA A 163 0.74 2.42 9.78
N SER A 164 0.57 1.39 10.61
CA SER A 164 0.78 -0.01 10.25
C SER A 164 -0.09 -0.43 9.05
N LEU A 165 -1.36 -0.04 9.06
CA LEU A 165 -2.30 -0.32 7.96
C LEU A 165 -1.82 0.32 6.65
N VAL A 166 -1.42 1.60 6.69
CA VAL A 166 -0.92 2.32 5.51
C VAL A 166 0.33 1.64 4.95
N MET A 167 1.29 1.27 5.79
CA MET A 167 2.53 0.62 5.34
C MET A 167 2.25 -0.75 4.70
N ARG A 168 1.36 -1.55 5.30
CA ARG A 168 0.91 -2.81 4.69
C ARG A 168 0.20 -2.59 3.36
N ASN A 169 -0.57 -1.51 3.22
CA ASN A 169 -1.27 -1.20 1.97
C ASN A 169 -0.34 -0.63 0.90
N ILE A 170 0.68 0.15 1.25
CA ILE A 170 1.74 0.53 0.30
C ILE A 170 2.38 -0.74 -0.26
N THR A 171 2.76 -1.68 0.60
CA THR A 171 3.34 -2.97 0.21
C THR A 171 2.39 -3.77 -0.70
N ARG A 172 1.12 -3.84 -0.36
CA ARG A 172 0.11 -4.66 -1.07
C ARG A 172 -0.32 -4.08 -2.40
N PHE A 173 -0.47 -2.77 -2.48
CA PHE A 173 -1.12 -2.12 -3.62
C PHE A 173 -0.20 -1.29 -4.49
N LEU A 174 0.94 -0.82 -3.95
CA LEU A 174 1.85 0.08 -4.66
C LEU A 174 3.17 -0.60 -4.99
N THR A 175 4.06 -0.73 -4.02
CA THR A 175 5.41 -1.25 -4.21
C THR A 175 6.00 -1.78 -2.89
N SER A 176 6.97 -2.67 -3.00
CA SER A 176 7.82 -3.05 -1.87
C SER A 176 9.11 -2.20 -1.79
N ASP A 177 9.31 -1.28 -2.74
CA ASP A 177 10.46 -0.37 -2.76
C ASP A 177 10.12 0.93 -2.03
N PHE A 178 10.01 0.84 -0.71
CA PHE A 178 9.83 1.98 0.16
C PHE A 178 10.43 1.72 1.54
N TYR A 179 10.67 2.80 2.27
CA TYR A 179 10.98 2.80 3.68
C TYR A 179 10.44 4.07 4.34
N PHE A 180 10.41 4.11 5.67
CA PHE A 180 9.85 5.22 6.41
C PHE A 180 10.75 5.62 7.59
N GLY A 181 10.64 6.87 8.01
CA GLY A 181 11.36 7.40 9.14
C GLY A 181 10.54 7.41 10.44
N ARG A 182 11.12 7.97 11.50
CA ARG A 182 10.43 8.10 12.80
C ARG A 182 9.29 9.11 12.72
N MET A 183 8.16 8.75 13.29
CA MET A 183 7.01 9.62 13.43
C MET A 183 7.28 10.76 14.40
N LYS A 184 6.82 11.96 14.05
CA LYS A 184 6.94 13.18 14.88
C LYS A 184 5.56 13.73 15.17
N LYS A 185 5.33 14.12 16.44
CA LYS A 185 4.16 14.91 16.83
C LYS A 185 4.39 16.36 16.43
N VAL A 186 3.42 16.97 15.75
CA VAL A 186 3.45 18.35 15.28
C VAL A 186 2.16 19.08 15.63
N THR A 187 2.24 20.38 15.83
CA THR A 187 1.08 21.29 16.05
C THR A 187 1.06 22.44 15.05
N ASP A 188 2.17 22.63 14.34
CA ASP A 188 2.34 23.64 13.29
C ASP A 188 3.20 22.98 12.19
N TYR A 189 2.55 22.48 11.15
CA TYR A 189 3.21 21.84 10.03
C TYR A 189 2.72 22.47 8.73
N SER A 190 3.66 23.11 8.03
CA SER A 190 3.42 23.75 6.74
C SER A 190 3.76 22.78 5.61
N TYR A 191 2.97 22.78 4.58
CA TYR A 191 3.10 21.91 3.44
C TYR A 191 2.83 22.65 2.11
N THR A 192 3.43 22.16 1.04
CA THR A 192 3.11 22.60 -0.33
C THR A 192 1.80 21.96 -0.80
N MET A 193 1.60 20.70 -0.47
CA MET A 193 0.40 19.92 -0.79
C MET A 193 0.08 18.95 0.34
N LEU A 194 -1.21 18.85 0.70
CA LEU A 194 -1.77 17.80 1.56
C LEU A 194 -3.07 17.32 0.93
N ALA A 195 -3.17 16.03 0.65
CA ALA A 195 -4.40 15.36 0.24
C ALA A 195 -4.76 14.29 1.26
N GLY A 196 -6.00 14.29 1.70
CA GLY A 196 -6.42 13.35 2.73
C GLY A 196 -7.91 13.47 3.06
N GLN A 197 -8.31 12.70 4.05
CA GLN A 197 -9.72 12.53 4.41
C GLN A 197 -9.90 12.46 5.91
N LYS A 198 -10.93 13.13 6.40
CA LYS A 198 -11.40 13.04 7.77
C LYS A 198 -12.51 12.01 7.87
N ALA A 199 -12.54 11.27 8.98
CA ALA A 199 -13.67 10.44 9.35
C ALA A 199 -14.09 10.79 10.78
N VAL A 200 -15.40 10.84 11.02
CA VAL A 200 -16.01 11.32 12.28
C VAL A 200 -17.10 10.36 12.75
N GLY A 201 -17.33 10.31 14.06
CA GLY A 201 -18.33 9.44 14.67
C GLY A 201 -18.02 9.24 16.15
N ASP A 202 -17.93 7.97 16.56
CA ASP A 202 -17.48 7.60 17.93
C ASP A 202 -16.02 8.00 18.19
N ALA A 203 -15.26 8.26 17.13
CA ALA A 203 -13.92 8.81 17.15
C ALA A 203 -13.71 9.72 15.93
N THR A 204 -12.80 10.69 16.06
CA THR A 204 -12.33 11.48 14.94
C THR A 204 -10.97 10.98 14.50
N VAL A 205 -10.78 10.77 13.20
CA VAL A 205 -9.50 10.42 12.61
C VAL A 205 -9.29 11.20 11.32
N TYR A 206 -8.05 11.54 11.03
CA TYR A 206 -7.62 12.11 9.75
C TYR A 206 -6.43 11.31 9.24
N LEU A 207 -6.45 10.99 7.96
CA LEU A 207 -5.33 10.39 7.25
C LEU A 207 -5.13 11.09 5.92
N GLY A 208 -3.89 11.47 5.63
CA GLY A 208 -3.53 12.09 4.37
C GLY A 208 -2.05 11.93 4.05
N PHE A 209 -1.71 12.31 2.82
CA PHE A 209 -0.34 12.33 2.33
C PHE A 209 0.02 13.76 1.92
N SER A 210 1.21 14.19 2.31
CA SER A 210 1.66 15.55 2.09
C SER A 210 3.11 15.62 1.57
N THR A 211 3.49 16.80 1.12
CA THR A 211 4.87 17.16 0.86
C THR A 211 5.10 18.61 1.25
N ALA A 212 6.26 18.89 1.84
CA ALA A 212 6.69 20.25 2.18
C ALA A 212 7.51 20.91 1.05
N SER A 213 7.91 20.15 0.03
CA SER A 213 8.79 20.63 -1.05
C SER A 213 8.25 20.27 -2.43
N GLU A 214 8.88 19.33 -3.09
CA GLU A 214 8.55 18.90 -4.45
C GLU A 214 7.44 17.84 -4.46
N LEU A 215 6.69 17.75 -5.57
CA LEU A 215 5.58 16.81 -5.72
C LEU A 215 5.99 15.41 -6.17
N ASP A 216 7.28 15.10 -6.23
CA ASP A 216 7.77 13.84 -6.80
C ASP A 216 7.30 12.61 -6.01
N GLY A 217 7.35 12.64 -4.69
CA GLY A 217 6.84 11.56 -3.85
C GLY A 217 5.33 11.35 -4.01
N ILE A 218 4.56 12.44 -4.03
CA ILE A 218 3.11 12.43 -4.27
C ILE A 218 2.79 11.90 -5.67
N THR A 219 3.56 12.34 -6.68
CA THR A 219 3.40 11.89 -8.07
C THR A 219 3.74 10.40 -8.22
N THR A 220 4.78 9.94 -7.53
CA THR A 220 5.17 8.53 -7.53
C THR A 220 4.09 7.65 -6.89
N LEU A 221 3.58 8.04 -5.72
CA LEU A 221 2.47 7.35 -5.07
C LEU A 221 1.25 7.25 -5.99
N ALA A 222 0.86 8.38 -6.62
CA ALA A 222 -0.27 8.44 -7.53
C ALA A 222 -0.11 7.52 -8.75
N LYS A 223 1.06 7.53 -9.38
CA LYS A 223 1.37 6.68 -10.55
C LYS A 223 1.35 5.18 -10.21
N LEU A 224 1.90 4.81 -9.05
CA LEU A 224 1.89 3.42 -8.58
C LEU A 224 0.45 2.95 -8.31
N TYR A 225 -0.35 3.79 -7.69
CA TYR A 225 -1.76 3.47 -7.41
C TYR A 225 -2.62 3.37 -8.68
N ALA A 226 -2.29 4.13 -9.72
CA ALA A 226 -3.00 4.11 -11.00
C ALA A 226 -2.77 2.82 -11.83
N LYS A 227 -1.85 1.94 -11.45
CA LYS A 227 -1.63 0.62 -12.09
C LYS A 227 -1.55 0.67 -13.61
N GLY A 228 -0.71 1.56 -14.17
CA GLY A 228 -0.51 1.66 -15.62
C GLY A 228 -1.59 2.43 -16.39
N VAL A 229 -2.54 3.05 -15.70
CA VAL A 229 -3.38 4.09 -16.29
C VAL A 229 -2.59 5.40 -16.34
N THR A 230 -2.63 6.08 -17.48
CA THR A 230 -1.93 7.36 -17.63
C THR A 230 -2.60 8.44 -16.80
N ILE A 231 -1.83 9.02 -15.87
CA ILE A 231 -2.24 10.20 -15.10
C ILE A 231 -1.66 11.44 -15.78
N SER A 232 -2.50 12.44 -16.02
CA SER A 232 -2.15 13.69 -16.72
C SER A 232 -2.54 14.90 -15.88
N GLY A 233 -1.53 15.66 -15.45
CA GLY A 233 -1.75 16.89 -14.69
C GLY A 233 -1.98 16.69 -13.19
N SER A 234 -1.96 17.83 -12.47
CA SER A 234 -1.98 17.84 -11.01
C SER A 234 -3.31 17.34 -10.42
N ASP A 235 -4.44 17.64 -11.06
CA ASP A 235 -5.75 17.28 -10.52
C ASP A 235 -5.96 15.76 -10.49
N GLU A 236 -5.47 15.03 -11.50
CA GLU A 236 -5.51 13.55 -11.51
C GLU A 236 -4.54 12.92 -10.50
N ILE A 237 -3.37 13.55 -10.28
CA ILE A 237 -2.45 13.14 -9.23
C ILE A 237 -3.10 13.28 -7.86
N TYR A 238 -3.76 14.42 -7.60
CA TYR A 238 -4.41 14.69 -6.34
C TYR A 238 -5.61 13.76 -6.11
N ASP A 239 -6.39 13.48 -7.15
CA ASP A 239 -7.50 12.52 -7.12
C ASP A 239 -7.00 11.12 -6.72
N ALA A 240 -5.91 10.63 -7.32
CA ALA A 240 -5.32 9.35 -7.00
C ALA A 240 -4.84 9.26 -5.52
N VAL A 241 -4.27 10.33 -4.98
CA VAL A 241 -3.85 10.38 -3.58
C VAL A 241 -5.04 10.41 -2.63
N CYS A 242 -6.10 11.15 -2.99
CA CYS A 242 -7.37 11.15 -2.26
C CYS A 242 -7.98 9.74 -2.21
N GLU A 243 -7.98 9.02 -3.34
CA GLU A 243 -8.49 7.65 -3.41
C GLU A 243 -7.66 6.68 -2.56
N PHE A 244 -6.34 6.80 -2.55
CA PHE A 244 -5.51 5.99 -1.68
C PHE A 244 -5.74 6.31 -0.19
N SER A 245 -6.01 7.57 0.16
CA SER A 245 -6.40 7.97 1.52
C SER A 245 -7.77 7.40 1.89
N ASN A 246 -8.75 7.47 0.98
CA ASN A 246 -10.09 6.91 1.15
C ASN A 246 -10.07 5.38 1.37
N LEU A 247 -9.25 4.66 0.59
CA LEU A 247 -9.01 3.24 0.77
C LEU A 247 -8.54 2.92 2.20
N ASN A 248 -7.50 3.63 2.67
CA ASN A 248 -6.92 3.37 3.99
C ASN A 248 -7.91 3.70 5.12
N ASN A 249 -8.61 4.83 5.03
CA ASN A 249 -9.65 5.20 5.99
C ASN A 249 -10.81 4.19 6.02
N GLY A 250 -11.26 3.71 4.86
CA GLY A 250 -12.33 2.72 4.77
C GLY A 250 -11.94 1.38 5.42
N LEU A 251 -10.71 0.91 5.19
CA LEU A 251 -10.20 -0.30 5.84
C LEU A 251 -10.04 -0.09 7.35
N PHE A 252 -9.60 1.09 7.79
CA PHE A 252 -9.48 1.43 9.21
C PHE A 252 -10.86 1.51 9.89
N ALA A 253 -11.83 2.17 9.27
CA ALA A 253 -13.21 2.24 9.75
C ALA A 253 -13.83 0.84 9.89
N SER A 254 -13.56 -0.04 8.92
CA SER A 254 -13.98 -1.45 8.97
C SER A 254 -13.38 -2.20 10.15
N ALA A 255 -12.09 -1.99 10.44
CA ALA A 255 -11.42 -2.59 11.58
C ALA A 255 -11.97 -2.05 12.92
N LEU A 256 -12.23 -0.75 13.02
CA LEU A 256 -12.84 -0.14 14.20
C LEU A 256 -14.27 -0.66 14.45
N SER A 257 -15.07 -0.85 13.40
CA SER A 257 -16.45 -1.33 13.51
C SER A 257 -16.56 -2.74 14.07
N GLN A 258 -15.54 -3.59 13.84
CA GLN A 258 -15.45 -4.93 14.44
C GLN A 258 -15.32 -4.86 15.98
N ASN A 259 -14.77 -3.76 16.49
CA ASN A 259 -14.63 -3.49 17.92
C ASN A 259 -15.76 -2.59 18.48
N GLY A 260 -16.82 -2.35 17.69
CA GLY A 260 -17.98 -1.56 18.09
C GLY A 260 -17.79 -0.04 18.04
N THR A 261 -16.74 0.46 17.38
CA THR A 261 -16.50 1.90 17.15
C THR A 261 -16.87 2.25 15.71
N TYR A 262 -17.81 3.15 15.53
CA TYR A 262 -18.33 3.53 14.21
C TYR A 262 -17.88 4.94 13.84
N ILE A 263 -17.31 5.08 12.65
CA ILE A 263 -16.91 6.36 12.06
C ILE A 263 -17.38 6.42 10.61
N ASP A 264 -17.82 7.61 10.18
CA ASP A 264 -18.21 7.91 8.80
C ASP A 264 -17.18 8.80 8.12
N MET A 265 -16.89 8.51 6.85
CA MET A 265 -15.91 9.24 6.07
C MET A 265 -16.52 10.51 5.47
N GLU A 266 -15.88 11.65 5.72
CA GLU A 266 -16.15 12.89 4.99
C GLU A 266 -15.55 12.83 3.58
N PRO A 267 -15.99 13.66 2.63
CA PRO A 267 -15.34 13.76 1.33
C PRO A 267 -13.84 14.11 1.47
N PRO A 268 -12.95 13.49 0.67
CA PRO A 268 -11.53 13.82 0.71
C PRO A 268 -11.27 15.24 0.24
N GLY A 269 -10.22 15.87 0.76
CA GLY A 269 -9.84 17.25 0.42
C GLY A 269 -8.39 17.38 0.02
N VAL A 270 -8.11 18.32 -0.88
CA VAL A 270 -6.76 18.72 -1.30
C VAL A 270 -6.50 20.16 -0.86
N TYR A 271 -5.42 20.37 -0.17
CA TYR A 271 -5.01 21.67 0.36
C TYR A 271 -3.63 22.03 -0.18
N LEU A 272 -3.45 23.25 -0.65
CA LEU A 272 -2.20 23.71 -1.27
C LEU A 272 -1.64 24.91 -0.55
N ASN A 273 -0.32 24.89 -0.25
CA ASN A 273 0.41 26.00 0.36
C ASN A 273 -0.26 26.54 1.63
N GLN A 274 -0.62 25.64 2.54
CA GLN A 274 -1.28 25.94 3.79
C GLN A 274 -0.52 25.28 4.95
N LYS A 275 -1.11 25.30 6.12
CA LYS A 275 -0.61 24.62 7.31
C LYS A 275 -1.74 23.97 8.07
N ILE A 276 -1.45 22.91 8.79
CA ILE A 276 -2.41 22.30 9.71
C ILE A 276 -2.65 23.18 10.91
N SER A 277 -3.81 22.97 11.56
CA SER A 277 -4.07 23.39 12.93
C SER A 277 -4.48 22.19 13.77
N GLY A 278 -4.27 22.27 15.09
CA GLY A 278 -4.43 21.11 15.98
C GLY A 278 -3.22 20.19 15.98
N THR A 279 -3.37 19.03 16.60
CA THR A 279 -2.28 18.05 16.74
C THR A 279 -2.31 17.02 15.61
N ALA A 280 -1.17 16.79 14.97
CA ALA A 280 -0.99 15.68 14.03
C ALA A 280 0.32 14.93 14.30
N TYR A 281 0.42 13.76 13.68
CA TYR A 281 1.61 12.93 13.66
C TYR A 281 2.05 12.78 12.21
N VAL A 282 3.31 13.12 11.94
CA VAL A 282 3.89 13.13 10.60
C VAL A 282 5.01 12.09 10.54
N MET A 283 4.92 11.19 9.57
CA MET A 283 5.91 10.15 9.33
C MET A 283 6.43 10.28 7.89
N PRO A 284 7.73 10.55 7.70
CA PRO A 284 8.31 10.60 6.36
C PRO A 284 8.35 9.22 5.74
N ILE A 285 7.97 9.13 4.48
CA ILE A 285 8.00 7.93 3.63
C ILE A 285 8.84 8.23 2.41
N ILE A 286 9.74 7.35 2.09
CA ILE A 286 10.50 7.38 0.85
C ILE A 286 10.01 6.22 -0.02
N ILE A 287 9.42 6.51 -1.18
CA ILE A 287 8.87 5.55 -2.11
C ILE A 287 9.56 5.67 -3.46
N GLU A 288 10.22 4.59 -3.91
CA GLU A 288 11.05 4.60 -5.12
C GLU A 288 12.04 5.78 -5.17
N GLY A 289 12.64 6.11 -4.01
CA GLY A 289 13.60 7.18 -3.85
C GLY A 289 13.02 8.60 -3.72
N ASN A 290 11.69 8.77 -3.75
CA ASN A 290 11.01 10.06 -3.64
C ASN A 290 10.33 10.22 -2.29
N GLU A 291 10.50 11.39 -1.64
CA GLU A 291 10.00 11.66 -0.29
C GLU A 291 8.58 12.22 -0.31
N LEU A 292 7.76 11.75 0.63
CA LEU A 292 6.46 12.30 1.01
C LEU A 292 6.23 12.03 2.48
N ASP A 293 5.24 12.70 3.07
CA ASP A 293 4.86 12.53 4.47
C ASP A 293 3.47 11.89 4.60
N LEU A 294 3.35 10.91 5.49
CA LEU A 294 2.07 10.43 6.01
C LEU A 294 1.67 11.34 7.18
N VAL A 295 0.47 11.90 7.11
CA VAL A 295 -0.13 12.74 8.15
C VAL A 295 -1.31 12.02 8.78
N ILE A 296 -1.26 11.79 10.09
CA ILE A 296 -2.34 11.17 10.86
C ILE A 296 -2.72 12.08 12.02
N SER A 297 -4.02 12.22 12.30
CA SER A 297 -4.51 12.89 13.50
C SER A 297 -5.72 12.15 14.08
N THR A 298 -5.81 12.18 15.42
CA THR A 298 -6.99 11.77 16.20
C THR A 298 -7.50 12.93 17.04
N ASP A 299 -7.07 14.16 16.73
CA ASP A 299 -7.48 15.38 17.42
C ASP A 299 -8.77 15.91 16.79
N ASP A 300 -9.83 16.06 17.59
CA ASP A 300 -11.11 16.61 17.13
C ASP A 300 -10.99 18.05 16.59
N ALA A 301 -10.01 18.80 17.14
CA ALA A 301 -9.71 20.17 16.70
C ALA A 301 -8.81 20.23 15.45
N PHE A 302 -8.39 19.09 14.92
CA PHE A 302 -7.52 19.05 13.74
C PHE A 302 -8.23 19.61 12.50
N SER A 303 -7.51 20.49 11.78
CA SER A 303 -7.87 20.92 10.42
C SER A 303 -6.65 20.80 9.51
N ALA A 304 -6.88 20.23 8.33
CA ALA A 304 -5.87 20.11 7.28
C ALA A 304 -5.53 21.47 6.63
N GLY A 305 -6.45 22.45 6.69
CA GLY A 305 -6.33 23.81 6.16
C GLY A 305 -7.66 24.53 6.15
N ASP A 306 -7.66 25.78 5.69
CA ASP A 306 -8.89 26.61 5.71
C ASP A 306 -9.88 26.22 4.62
N LYS A 307 -9.41 25.96 3.40
CA LYS A 307 -10.27 25.65 2.26
C LYS A 307 -9.62 24.61 1.34
N PRO A 308 -10.33 23.50 1.06
CA PRO A 308 -9.87 22.54 0.07
C PRO A 308 -9.97 23.13 -1.35
N ARG A 309 -9.06 22.70 -2.23
CA ARG A 309 -9.09 22.98 -3.65
C ARG A 309 -10.17 22.13 -4.32
N THR A 310 -10.94 22.74 -5.22
CA THR A 310 -11.82 21.98 -6.12
C THR A 310 -10.98 21.28 -7.17
N ILE A 311 -11.08 19.96 -7.26
CA ILE A 311 -10.46 19.15 -8.31
C ILE A 311 -11.38 19.17 -9.52
N SER A 312 -10.83 19.44 -10.71
CA SER A 312 -11.57 19.45 -11.96
C SER A 312 -10.89 18.53 -12.97
N VAL A 313 -11.39 17.31 -13.10
CA VAL A 313 -10.85 16.32 -14.03
C VAL A 313 -11.72 16.25 -15.28
N LYS A 314 -11.07 16.22 -16.46
CA LYS A 314 -11.74 16.08 -17.75
C LYS A 314 -12.34 14.69 -17.89
N LYS A 315 -13.53 14.61 -18.54
CA LYS A 315 -14.12 13.34 -18.95
C LYS A 315 -13.24 12.64 -20.00
N ASN A 316 -13.31 11.32 -20.00
CA ASN A 316 -12.53 10.49 -20.91
C ASN A 316 -13.14 10.49 -22.31
N ASP A 317 -12.28 10.37 -23.35
CA ASP A 317 -12.77 10.11 -24.70
C ASP A 317 -13.20 8.65 -24.83
N LEU A 318 -14.49 8.42 -24.92
CA LEU A 318 -15.06 7.09 -25.05
C LEU A 318 -14.98 6.62 -26.51
N SER A 319 -14.10 5.67 -26.80
CA SER A 319 -14.01 5.11 -28.15
C SER A 319 -15.16 4.12 -28.42
N SER A 320 -15.72 4.14 -29.63
CA SER A 320 -16.80 3.24 -30.06
C SER A 320 -16.33 1.79 -30.12
N ALA A 321 -16.95 0.92 -29.34
CA ALA A 321 -16.80 -0.54 -29.42
C ALA A 321 -17.75 -1.15 -30.48
N ALA A 322 -17.63 -2.47 -30.72
CA ALA A 322 -18.47 -3.23 -31.66
C ALA A 322 -19.97 -3.13 -31.32
N SER A 323 -20.82 -3.20 -32.34
CA SER A 323 -22.28 -2.96 -32.23
C SER A 323 -23.05 -3.92 -31.31
N ASP A 324 -22.48 -5.09 -30.96
CA ASP A 324 -23.12 -6.12 -30.14
C ASP A 324 -22.55 -6.22 -28.72
N ALA A 325 -21.67 -5.31 -28.32
CA ALA A 325 -21.08 -5.27 -26.98
C ALA A 325 -22.08 -4.75 -25.93
N ALA A 326 -22.07 -5.32 -24.73
CA ALA A 326 -22.90 -4.85 -23.64
C ALA A 326 -22.53 -3.40 -23.27
N LYS A 327 -23.54 -2.55 -23.18
CA LYS A 327 -23.42 -1.12 -22.91
C LYS A 327 -23.31 -0.86 -21.42
N VAL A 328 -22.23 -0.20 -20.99
CA VAL A 328 -21.96 0.10 -19.58
C VAL A 328 -21.91 1.60 -19.35
N LEU A 329 -22.61 2.06 -18.32
CA LEU A 329 -22.48 3.41 -17.77
C LEU A 329 -21.59 3.33 -16.52
N VAL A 330 -20.54 4.15 -16.45
CA VAL A 330 -19.61 4.21 -15.32
C VAL A 330 -19.90 5.48 -14.50
N VAL A 331 -20.25 5.32 -13.22
CA VAL A 331 -20.61 6.41 -12.31
C VAL A 331 -19.74 6.34 -11.05
N ASP A 332 -18.82 7.27 -10.89
CA ASP A 332 -17.88 7.38 -9.77
C ASP A 332 -17.35 8.82 -9.74
N ASP A 333 -17.16 9.43 -8.58
CA ASP A 333 -16.64 10.80 -8.51
C ASP A 333 -15.13 10.86 -8.71
N SER A 334 -14.40 9.79 -8.41
CA SER A 334 -12.97 9.69 -8.70
C SER A 334 -12.69 9.49 -10.20
N ALA A 335 -11.95 10.40 -10.76
CA ALA A 335 -11.51 10.30 -12.14
C ALA A 335 -10.57 9.12 -12.39
N LEU A 336 -9.73 8.80 -11.43
CA LEU A 336 -8.85 7.63 -11.50
C LEU A 336 -9.65 6.34 -11.57
N ILE A 337 -10.65 6.16 -10.71
CA ILE A 337 -11.48 4.95 -10.68
C ILE A 337 -12.27 4.82 -11.98
N ARG A 338 -12.85 5.92 -12.48
CA ARG A 338 -13.51 5.88 -13.80
C ARG A 338 -12.56 5.45 -14.90
N LYS A 339 -11.32 6.00 -14.95
CA LYS A 339 -10.31 5.60 -15.95
C LYS A 339 -9.94 4.14 -15.86
N ILE A 340 -9.72 3.62 -14.66
CA ILE A 340 -9.40 2.19 -14.44
C ILE A 340 -10.54 1.31 -14.93
N LEU A 341 -11.78 1.61 -14.53
CA LEU A 341 -12.96 0.85 -14.95
C LEU A 341 -13.20 0.92 -16.44
N ILE A 342 -13.12 2.12 -17.04
CA ILE A 342 -13.32 2.33 -18.48
C ILE A 342 -12.27 1.53 -19.28
N LYS A 343 -11.00 1.62 -18.89
CA LYS A 343 -9.92 0.83 -19.52
C LYS A 343 -10.21 -0.66 -19.43
N LEU A 344 -10.47 -1.15 -18.20
CA LEU A 344 -10.76 -2.56 -17.95
C LEU A 344 -11.95 -3.06 -18.78
N LEU A 345 -13.04 -2.32 -18.83
CA LEU A 345 -14.23 -2.68 -19.56
C LEU A 345 -13.99 -2.71 -21.06
N ILE A 346 -13.35 -1.68 -21.65
CA ILE A 346 -13.06 -1.61 -23.09
C ILE A 346 -12.11 -2.75 -23.51
N GLU A 347 -11.05 -3.02 -22.77
CA GLU A 347 -10.09 -4.08 -23.05
C GLU A 347 -10.73 -5.49 -23.00
N ASN A 348 -11.86 -5.62 -22.28
CA ASN A 348 -12.60 -6.89 -22.16
C ASN A 348 -13.92 -6.91 -22.98
N GLY A 349 -14.05 -6.05 -23.99
CA GLY A 349 -15.09 -6.14 -25.00
C GLY A 349 -16.44 -5.52 -24.59
N TYR A 350 -16.50 -4.72 -23.53
CA TYR A 350 -17.68 -3.92 -23.18
C TYR A 350 -17.69 -2.60 -23.94
N GLN A 351 -18.88 -2.04 -24.18
CA GLN A 351 -19.05 -0.70 -24.70
C GLN A 351 -19.36 0.27 -23.56
N VAL A 352 -18.41 1.13 -23.20
CA VAL A 352 -18.69 2.21 -22.25
C VAL A 352 -19.43 3.33 -23.00
N VAL A 353 -20.72 3.51 -22.71
CA VAL A 353 -21.59 4.47 -23.39
C VAL A 353 -21.65 5.83 -22.73
N GLY A 354 -21.20 5.95 -21.48
CA GLY A 354 -21.16 7.21 -20.73
C GLY A 354 -20.36 7.08 -19.45
N GLU A 355 -19.93 8.22 -18.93
CA GLU A 355 -19.37 8.37 -17.60
C GLU A 355 -19.99 9.56 -16.87
N ALA A 356 -20.22 9.40 -15.55
CA ALA A 356 -20.77 10.41 -14.67
C ALA A 356 -19.91 10.58 -13.41
N THR A 357 -19.91 11.79 -12.84
CA THR A 357 -19.11 12.18 -11.68
C THR A 357 -19.92 12.27 -10.39
N ASN A 358 -21.22 12.03 -10.45
CA ASN A 358 -22.13 12.03 -9.31
C ASN A 358 -23.42 11.29 -9.66
N GLY A 359 -24.22 10.97 -8.64
CA GLY A 359 -25.47 10.21 -8.82
C GLY A 359 -26.53 10.90 -9.70
N GLN A 360 -26.60 12.24 -9.69
CA GLN A 360 -27.56 12.96 -10.52
C GLN A 360 -27.23 12.86 -12.01
N GLU A 361 -25.96 13.09 -12.38
CA GLU A 361 -25.51 12.86 -13.77
C GLU A 361 -25.70 11.39 -14.18
N GLY A 362 -25.41 10.45 -13.29
CA GLY A 362 -25.59 9.02 -13.52
C GLY A 362 -27.04 8.67 -13.85
N LEU A 363 -28.00 9.19 -13.08
CA LEU A 363 -29.42 9.00 -13.32
C LEU A 363 -29.88 9.59 -14.67
N ASP A 364 -29.42 10.81 -14.98
CA ASP A 364 -29.80 11.51 -16.22
C ASP A 364 -29.27 10.75 -17.45
N LEU A 365 -28.00 10.33 -17.41
CA LEU A 365 -27.39 9.51 -18.47
C LEU A 365 -28.01 8.11 -18.55
N TYR A 366 -28.42 7.49 -17.42
CA TYR A 366 -29.15 6.23 -17.44
C TYR A 366 -30.43 6.32 -18.25
N LYS A 367 -31.24 7.36 -18.02
CA LYS A 367 -32.51 7.59 -18.73
C LYS A 367 -32.30 7.84 -20.22
N GLU A 368 -31.22 8.55 -20.58
CA GLU A 368 -30.88 8.89 -21.97
C GLU A 368 -30.31 7.70 -22.74
N LEU A 369 -29.28 7.05 -22.18
CA LEU A 369 -28.45 6.05 -22.87
C LEU A 369 -28.98 4.63 -22.76
N LYS A 370 -29.82 4.34 -21.76
CA LYS A 370 -30.38 3.01 -21.44
C LYS A 370 -29.33 1.91 -21.52
N PRO A 371 -28.32 1.97 -20.66
CA PRO A 371 -27.24 0.99 -20.65
C PRO A 371 -27.75 -0.38 -20.20
N ASP A 372 -27.06 -1.45 -20.60
CA ASP A 372 -27.33 -2.81 -20.16
C ASP A 372 -26.87 -3.03 -18.70
N LEU A 373 -25.91 -2.22 -18.25
CA LEU A 373 -25.27 -2.32 -16.93
C LEU A 373 -24.81 -0.94 -16.45
N VAL A 374 -24.89 -0.71 -15.14
CA VAL A 374 -24.30 0.47 -14.47
C VAL A 374 -23.30 0.01 -13.42
N THR A 375 -22.11 0.60 -13.41
CA THR A 375 -21.23 0.60 -12.23
C THR A 375 -21.46 1.90 -11.47
N LEU A 376 -21.79 1.83 -10.18
CA LEU A 376 -22.24 2.96 -9.39
C LEU A 376 -21.50 3.03 -8.05
N ASP A 377 -20.68 4.05 -7.87
CA ASP A 377 -20.05 4.29 -6.57
C ASP A 377 -21.09 4.68 -5.51
N VAL A 378 -20.82 4.29 -4.27
CA VAL A 378 -21.75 4.52 -3.13
C VAL A 378 -21.66 5.96 -2.63
N THR A 379 -20.45 6.53 -2.53
CA THR A 379 -20.24 7.84 -1.91
C THR A 379 -19.81 8.87 -2.92
N MET A 380 -20.72 9.74 -3.31
CA MET A 380 -20.48 10.78 -4.30
C MET A 380 -21.09 12.11 -3.85
N PRO A 381 -20.58 13.26 -4.32
CA PRO A 381 -21.19 14.57 -4.09
C PRO A 381 -22.51 14.71 -4.85
N VAL A 382 -23.29 15.74 -4.50
CA VAL A 382 -24.57 16.13 -5.12
C VAL A 382 -25.70 15.12 -4.85
N MET A 383 -25.54 13.87 -5.31
CA MET A 383 -26.42 12.75 -5.06
C MET A 383 -25.54 11.50 -4.86
N ASP A 384 -25.70 10.83 -3.73
CA ASP A 384 -24.96 9.60 -3.46
C ASP A 384 -25.50 8.41 -4.27
N GLY A 385 -24.71 7.31 -4.32
CA GLY A 385 -25.07 6.16 -5.14
C GLY A 385 -26.30 5.40 -4.64
N VAL A 386 -26.60 5.45 -3.36
CA VAL A 386 -27.80 4.77 -2.80
C VAL A 386 -29.06 5.47 -3.27
N GLU A 387 -29.07 6.81 -3.22
CA GLU A 387 -30.20 7.59 -3.72
C GLU A 387 -30.30 7.51 -5.26
N ALA A 388 -29.18 7.53 -5.97
CA ALA A 388 -29.16 7.32 -7.43
C ALA A 388 -29.75 5.94 -7.79
N LEU A 389 -29.32 4.87 -7.09
CA LEU A 389 -29.87 3.52 -7.24
C LEU A 389 -31.39 3.51 -7.03
N ARG A 390 -31.89 4.15 -5.96
CA ARG A 390 -33.31 4.22 -5.65
C ARG A 390 -34.10 4.81 -6.82
N GLN A 391 -33.59 5.89 -7.40
CA GLN A 391 -34.25 6.56 -8.51
C GLN A 391 -34.15 5.79 -9.84
N ILE A 392 -32.99 5.11 -10.07
CA ILE A 392 -32.84 4.24 -11.25
C ILE A 392 -33.80 3.06 -11.17
N ILE A 393 -33.88 2.36 -10.03
CA ILE A 393 -34.80 1.22 -9.85
C ILE A 393 -36.28 1.66 -9.90
N ALA A 394 -36.61 2.85 -9.39
CA ALA A 394 -37.97 3.42 -9.54
C ALA A 394 -38.33 3.72 -10.98
N PHE A 395 -37.38 4.13 -11.82
CA PHE A 395 -37.56 4.37 -13.25
C PHE A 395 -37.59 3.07 -14.07
N ASP A 396 -36.68 2.13 -13.74
CA ASP A 396 -36.55 0.84 -14.41
C ASP A 396 -36.25 -0.27 -13.37
N SER A 397 -37.30 -1.01 -13.02
CA SER A 397 -37.18 -2.11 -12.04
C SER A 397 -36.28 -3.29 -12.50
N GLY A 398 -35.98 -3.35 -13.79
CA GLY A 398 -35.07 -4.35 -14.40
C GLY A 398 -33.62 -3.91 -14.45
N ALA A 399 -33.29 -2.68 -14.04
CA ALA A 399 -31.95 -2.15 -14.11
C ALA A 399 -30.90 -3.07 -13.45
N LYS A 400 -29.80 -3.29 -14.16
CA LYS A 400 -28.66 -4.06 -13.66
C LYS A 400 -27.60 -3.09 -13.14
N VAL A 401 -27.52 -2.96 -11.81
CA VAL A 401 -26.62 -2.04 -11.14
C VAL A 401 -25.63 -2.82 -10.28
N ALA A 402 -24.34 -2.63 -10.54
CA ALA A 402 -23.22 -3.08 -9.71
C ALA A 402 -22.77 -1.89 -8.85
N MET A 403 -22.99 -1.99 -7.55
CA MET A 403 -22.49 -1.00 -6.61
C MET A 403 -20.99 -1.19 -6.38
N ILE A 404 -20.23 -0.09 -6.47
CA ILE A 404 -18.81 -0.08 -6.14
C ILE A 404 -18.66 0.71 -4.84
N THR A 405 -17.95 0.17 -3.86
CA THR A 405 -17.93 0.72 -2.51
C THR A 405 -16.55 0.63 -1.88
N ALA A 406 -16.19 1.64 -1.08
CA ALA A 406 -15.07 1.52 -0.17
C ALA A 406 -15.38 0.54 0.96
N ALA A 407 -14.36 -0.09 1.53
CA ALA A 407 -14.51 -0.89 2.75
C ALA A 407 -15.13 -0.04 3.88
N GLY A 408 -15.89 -0.67 4.77
CA GLY A 408 -16.46 0.01 5.95
C GLY A 408 -17.86 0.60 5.78
N GLN A 409 -18.47 0.57 4.59
CA GLN A 409 -19.80 1.17 4.33
C GLN A 409 -20.95 0.15 4.46
N LYS A 410 -20.92 -0.71 5.47
CA LYS A 410 -21.84 -1.84 5.62
C LYS A 410 -23.33 -1.43 5.67
N GLU A 411 -23.65 -0.32 6.31
CA GLU A 411 -25.04 0.16 6.44
C GLU A 411 -25.61 0.58 5.10
N LYS A 412 -24.85 1.35 4.30
CA LYS A 412 -25.21 1.74 2.94
C LYS A 412 -25.37 0.54 2.01
N LEU A 413 -24.52 -0.50 2.19
CA LEU A 413 -24.65 -1.76 1.46
C LEU A 413 -25.97 -2.47 1.76
N ILE A 414 -26.36 -2.55 3.03
CA ILE A 414 -27.63 -3.17 3.46
C ILE A 414 -28.82 -2.39 2.89
N GLU A 415 -28.74 -1.07 2.86
CA GLU A 415 -29.79 -0.22 2.27
C GLU A 415 -29.89 -0.44 0.76
N ALA A 416 -28.76 -0.42 0.05
CA ALA A 416 -28.73 -0.67 -1.39
C ALA A 416 -29.29 -2.05 -1.77
N LEU A 417 -29.02 -3.09 -0.97
CA LEU A 417 -29.62 -4.41 -1.14
C LEU A 417 -31.15 -4.38 -1.04
N LYS A 418 -31.68 -3.66 -0.06
CA LYS A 418 -33.16 -3.52 0.13
C LYS A 418 -33.83 -2.78 -1.03
N ILE A 419 -33.10 -1.85 -1.69
CA ILE A 419 -33.58 -1.10 -2.85
C ILE A 419 -33.58 -1.98 -4.10
N GLY A 420 -32.66 -2.94 -4.22
CA GLY A 420 -32.59 -3.84 -5.36
C GLY A 420 -31.22 -3.94 -6.04
N ALA A 421 -30.15 -3.44 -5.40
CA ALA A 421 -28.80 -3.70 -5.88
C ALA A 421 -28.54 -5.19 -5.96
N LYS A 422 -27.98 -5.66 -7.07
CA LYS A 422 -27.79 -7.09 -7.35
C LYS A 422 -26.35 -7.56 -7.16
N LEU A 423 -25.42 -6.62 -7.12
CA LEU A 423 -23.98 -6.89 -7.05
C LEU A 423 -23.26 -5.79 -6.28
N PHE A 424 -22.23 -6.18 -5.52
CA PHE A 424 -21.33 -5.28 -4.81
C PHE A 424 -19.90 -5.65 -5.11
N ILE A 425 -19.09 -4.64 -5.40
CA ILE A 425 -17.64 -4.76 -5.63
C ILE A 425 -16.95 -3.82 -4.64
N THR A 426 -16.03 -4.36 -3.84
CA THR A 426 -15.34 -3.57 -2.82
C THR A 426 -14.02 -3.01 -3.36
N LYS A 427 -13.80 -1.70 -3.19
CA LYS A 427 -12.48 -1.08 -3.46
C LYS A 427 -11.48 -1.49 -2.36
N PRO A 428 -10.21 -1.82 -2.70
CA PRO A 428 -9.67 -1.95 -4.03
C PRO A 428 -10.08 -3.26 -4.67
N PHE A 429 -10.55 -3.20 -5.90
CA PHE A 429 -11.01 -4.37 -6.61
C PHE A 429 -9.90 -5.03 -7.43
N ASN A 430 -10.06 -6.34 -7.64
CA ASN A 430 -9.29 -7.11 -8.58
C ASN A 430 -10.00 -7.09 -9.94
N GLU A 431 -9.25 -6.96 -11.03
CA GLU A 431 -9.79 -6.90 -12.40
C GLU A 431 -10.61 -8.14 -12.75
N ASP A 432 -10.10 -9.35 -12.43
CA ASP A 432 -10.81 -10.61 -12.67
C ASP A 432 -12.11 -10.70 -11.86
N GLU A 433 -12.14 -10.20 -10.64
CA GLU A 433 -13.33 -10.16 -9.79
C GLU A 433 -14.41 -9.24 -10.37
N VAL A 434 -14.00 -8.05 -10.84
CA VAL A 434 -14.91 -7.10 -11.50
C VAL A 434 -15.53 -7.75 -12.73
N LEU A 435 -14.71 -8.28 -13.64
CA LEU A 435 -15.17 -8.87 -14.90
C LEU A 435 -16.08 -10.08 -14.70
N SER A 436 -15.70 -11.00 -13.80
CA SER A 436 -16.52 -12.18 -13.49
C SER A 436 -17.87 -11.78 -12.91
N SER A 437 -17.88 -10.83 -11.99
CA SER A 437 -19.08 -10.33 -11.34
C SER A 437 -20.04 -9.61 -12.28
N LEU A 438 -19.50 -8.73 -13.15
CA LEU A 438 -20.31 -8.03 -14.16
C LEU A 438 -20.85 -9.01 -15.20
N GLY A 439 -20.06 -10.01 -15.63
CA GLY A 439 -20.49 -11.05 -16.54
C GLY A 439 -21.63 -11.92 -15.99
N GLU A 440 -21.63 -12.23 -14.69
CA GLU A 440 -22.73 -12.92 -14.02
C GLU A 440 -24.00 -12.05 -13.94
N LEU A 441 -23.84 -10.75 -13.68
CA LEU A 441 -24.96 -9.82 -13.60
C LEU A 441 -25.68 -9.65 -14.95
N LEU A 442 -24.93 -9.70 -16.05
CA LEU A 442 -25.51 -9.61 -17.39
C LEU A 442 -26.31 -10.86 -17.80
N LYS A 443 -25.96 -12.04 -17.27
CA LYS A 443 -26.66 -13.31 -17.56
C LYS A 443 -27.98 -13.47 -16.80
N LYS A 444 -28.17 -12.74 -15.71
CA LYS A 444 -29.40 -12.70 -14.91
C LYS A 444 -30.37 -11.65 -15.45
#